data_4ce725c4fc87391c36007fb8d0ef0277
#
_entry.id   4ce725c4fc87391c36007fb8d0ef0277
#
_cell.length_a   1.000
_cell.length_b   1.000
_cell.length_c   1.000
_cell.angle_alpha   90.00
_cell.angle_beta   90.00
_cell.angle_gamma   90.00
#
_symmetry.space_group_name_H-M   'P 1'
#
loop_
_entity.id
_entity.type
_entity.pdbx_description
1 polymer ?
#
loop_
_entity_poly.entity_id
_entity_poly.type
_entity_poly.pdbx_seq_one_letter_code
_entity_poly.pdbx_strand_id
1 'polypeptide(L)'
;MWTGATQSLRASRVRERLPGLQARLLARRAIPIPSSLPLAEAIRRADAAQARALVIVDHEDRPIAIVNETAVIATPPQRRPWIEAGTLARTIDPGLVLPADLSGMALIEAVRRTPASEYLLVEPSGQVFGVLATADLDHAFAGT
;
A
#
# COMPACT_ATOMS: atom_id res chain seq x y z
N MET A 1 -8.10 -14.99 31.74
CA MET A 1 -6.86 -14.94 31.30
C MET A 1 -6.48 -16.17 30.48
N TRP A 2 -5.43 -16.84 30.70
CA TRP A 2 -5.05 -17.99 29.88
C TRP A 2 -5.74 -19.24 30.32
N THR A 3 -6.31 -19.99 29.40
CA THR A 3 -7.16 -21.09 29.80
C THR A 3 -6.52 -22.34 29.36
N GLY A 4 -5.78 -22.89 29.27
CA GLY A 4 -5.33 -24.20 28.91
C GLY A 4 -4.06 -24.21 28.10
N ALA A 5 -3.15 -25.08 28.46
CA ALA A 5 -1.87 -25.15 27.79
C ALA A 5 -1.99 -25.57 26.33
N THR A 6 -2.93 -26.46 26.04
CA THR A 6 -3.10 -26.97 24.67
C THR A 6 -3.57 -25.86 23.75
N GLN A 7 -4.50 -25.05 24.21
CA GLN A 7 -4.96 -23.90 23.42
C GLN A 7 -3.84 -22.90 23.23
N SER A 8 -3.03 -22.70 24.26
CA SER A 8 -1.91 -21.78 24.18
C SER A 8 -0.91 -22.15 23.11
N LEU A 9 -0.62 -23.42 22.99
CA LEU A 9 0.34 -23.90 22.00
C LEU A 9 -0.12 -23.63 20.57
N ARG A 10 -1.39 -23.90 20.29
CA ARG A 10 -1.95 -23.60 18.97
C ARG A 10 -1.96 -22.13 18.69
N ALA A 11 -2.42 -21.36 19.67
CA ALA A 11 -2.46 -19.91 19.53
C ALA A 11 -1.07 -19.33 19.29
N SER A 12 -0.05 -19.90 19.94
CA SER A 12 1.31 -19.45 19.75
C SER A 12 1.79 -19.62 18.32
N ARG A 13 1.49 -20.76 17.71
CA ARG A 13 1.91 -21.00 16.32
C ARG A 13 1.29 -20.01 15.36
N VAL A 14 0.00 -19.73 15.54
CA VAL A 14 -0.68 -18.74 14.72
C VAL A 14 -0.09 -17.36 14.96
N ARG A 15 0.16 -17.03 16.21
CA ARG A 15 0.73 -15.73 16.56
C ARG A 15 2.14 -15.55 16.03
N GLU A 16 2.91 -16.62 15.94
CA GLU A 16 4.26 -16.54 15.39
C GLU A 16 4.22 -16.11 13.92
N ARG A 17 3.18 -16.50 13.20
CA ARG A 17 3.02 -16.10 11.81
C ARG A 17 2.45 -14.70 11.68
N LEU A 18 1.46 -14.38 12.53
CA LEU A 18 0.73 -13.12 12.41
C LEU A 18 1.57 -11.86 12.59
N PRO A 19 2.56 -11.83 13.49
CA PRO A 19 3.40 -10.62 13.59
C PRO A 19 4.13 -10.27 12.31
N GLY A 20 4.39 -11.25 11.44
CA GLY A 20 5.00 -10.99 10.15
C GLY A 20 4.04 -10.35 9.14
N LEU A 21 2.74 -10.35 9.45
CA LEU A 21 1.72 -9.78 8.59
C LEU A 21 1.40 -8.35 9.05
N GLN A 22 2.40 -7.51 9.06
CA GLN A 22 2.21 -6.10 9.39
C GLN A 22 2.11 -5.30 8.10
N ALA A 23 1.00 -4.59 7.94
CA ALA A 23 0.77 -3.81 6.73
C ALA A 23 1.96 -2.90 6.45
N ARG A 24 2.49 -2.26 7.48
CA ARG A 24 3.60 -1.33 7.37
C ARG A 24 4.86 -1.98 6.79
N LEU A 25 5.11 -3.24 7.11
CA LEU A 25 6.29 -3.96 6.64
C LEU A 25 6.10 -4.57 5.25
N LEU A 26 4.87 -4.88 4.89
CA LEU A 26 4.56 -5.52 3.60
C LEU A 26 4.29 -4.51 2.51
N ALA A 27 3.99 -3.27 2.87
CA ALA A 27 3.63 -2.24 1.91
C ALA A 27 4.85 -1.70 1.18
N ARG A 28 4.61 -1.20 -0.02
CA ARG A 28 5.59 -0.43 -0.77
C ARG A 28 5.47 1.01 -0.33
N ARG A 29 6.58 1.62 0.10
CA ARG A 29 6.57 3.02 0.49
C ARG A 29 6.11 3.86 -0.69
N ALA A 30 5.26 4.82 -0.41
CA ALA A 30 4.72 5.71 -1.44
C ALA A 30 4.96 7.15 -1.06
N ILE A 31 5.03 8.02 -2.07
CA ILE A 31 5.06 9.46 -1.83
C ILE A 31 3.81 10.08 -2.42
N PRO A 32 3.28 11.12 -1.79
CA PRO A 32 2.15 11.87 -2.34
C PRO A 32 2.65 12.87 -3.39
N ILE A 33 1.92 12.95 -4.49
CA ILE A 33 2.23 13.90 -5.57
C ILE A 33 0.94 14.51 -6.09
N PRO A 34 1.00 15.73 -6.66
CA PRO A 34 -0.17 16.28 -7.33
C PRO A 34 -0.37 15.62 -8.69
N SER A 35 -1.62 15.59 -9.14
CA SER A 35 -1.98 14.94 -10.40
C SER A 35 -1.25 15.53 -11.61
N SER A 36 -0.98 16.81 -11.59
CA SER A 36 -0.36 17.53 -12.71
C SER A 36 1.15 17.38 -12.78
N LEU A 37 1.77 16.75 -11.79
CA LEU A 37 3.22 16.60 -11.79
C LEU A 37 3.66 15.73 -12.97
N PRO A 38 4.67 16.14 -13.75
CA PRO A 38 5.18 15.28 -14.83
C PRO A 38 5.67 13.94 -14.29
N LEU A 39 5.40 12.88 -15.01
CA LEU A 39 5.76 11.53 -14.56
C LEU A 39 7.25 11.39 -14.29
N ALA A 40 8.10 11.99 -15.14
CA ALA A 40 9.55 11.92 -14.95
C ALA A 40 9.96 12.53 -13.61
N GLU A 41 9.36 13.66 -13.25
CA GLU A 41 9.66 14.31 -11.97
C GLU A 41 9.11 13.48 -10.81
N ALA A 42 7.94 12.88 -10.95
CA ALA A 42 7.38 12.02 -9.93
C ALA A 42 8.29 10.83 -9.64
N ILE A 43 8.80 10.21 -10.69
CA ILE A 43 9.73 9.07 -10.54
C ILE A 43 11.01 9.52 -9.86
N ARG A 44 11.54 10.68 -10.24
CA ARG A 44 12.75 11.22 -9.61
C ARG A 44 12.54 11.45 -8.12
N ARG A 45 11.38 12.00 -7.73
CA ARG A 45 11.07 12.21 -6.32
C ARG A 45 10.92 10.90 -5.56
N ALA A 46 10.30 9.90 -6.19
CA ALA A 46 10.16 8.58 -5.59
C ALA A 46 11.52 7.94 -5.35
N ASP A 47 12.41 8.01 -6.33
CA ASP A 47 13.75 7.46 -6.19
C ASP A 47 14.53 8.15 -5.07
N ALA A 48 14.44 9.47 -4.99
CA ALA A 48 15.12 10.22 -3.93
C ALA A 48 14.59 9.87 -2.55
N ALA A 49 13.33 9.52 -2.43
CA ALA A 49 12.70 9.13 -1.17
C ALA A 49 12.75 7.62 -0.92
N GLN A 50 13.37 6.87 -1.85
CA GLN A 50 13.39 5.41 -1.80
C GLN A 50 11.99 4.82 -1.74
N ALA A 51 11.05 5.46 -2.42
CA ALA A 51 9.68 4.99 -2.50
C ALA A 51 9.48 4.19 -3.80
N ARG A 52 8.55 3.24 -3.75
CA ARG A 52 8.27 2.37 -4.89
C ARG A 52 6.89 2.60 -5.48
N ALA A 53 6.11 3.49 -4.89
CA ALA A 53 4.76 3.77 -5.35
C ALA A 53 4.50 5.27 -5.31
N LEU A 54 3.56 5.70 -6.13
CA LEU A 54 3.16 7.09 -6.22
C LEU A 54 1.66 7.18 -5.96
N VAL A 55 1.27 8.09 -5.08
CA VAL A 55 -0.13 8.31 -4.73
C VAL A 55 -0.51 9.73 -5.09
N ILE A 56 -1.59 9.88 -5.83
CA ILE A 56 -2.07 11.21 -6.20
C ILE A 56 -2.88 11.78 -5.04
N VAL A 57 -2.56 13.01 -4.65
CA VAL A 57 -3.32 13.71 -3.62
C VAL A 57 -3.94 14.97 -4.23
N ASP A 58 -5.04 15.43 -3.63
CA ASP A 58 -5.67 16.66 -4.05
C ASP A 58 -4.99 17.86 -3.37
N HIS A 59 -5.50 19.06 -3.61
CA HIS A 59 -4.90 20.28 -3.03
C HIS A 59 -5.06 20.38 -1.51
N GLU A 60 -5.83 19.49 -0.90
CA GLU A 60 -5.94 19.38 0.55
C GLU A 60 -5.12 18.22 1.09
N ASP A 61 -4.21 17.68 0.27
CA ASP A 61 -3.34 16.55 0.61
C ASP A 61 -4.09 15.25 0.90
N ARG A 62 -5.32 15.13 0.40
CA ARG A 62 -6.07 13.89 0.56
C ARG A 62 -5.77 12.94 -0.59
N PRO A 63 -5.48 11.66 -0.30
CA PRO A 63 -5.20 10.69 -1.37
C PRO A 63 -6.46 10.38 -2.17
N ILE A 64 -6.33 10.44 -3.50
CA ILE A 64 -7.46 10.23 -4.39
C ILE A 64 -7.21 9.15 -5.43
N ALA A 65 -5.95 8.79 -5.70
CA ALA A 65 -5.64 7.79 -6.72
C ALA A 65 -4.27 7.19 -6.50
N ILE A 66 -4.06 6.00 -7.05
CA ILE A 66 -2.75 5.35 -7.05
C ILE A 66 -2.26 5.26 -8.48
N VAL A 67 -1.01 5.65 -8.72
CA VAL A 67 -0.42 5.54 -10.05
C VAL A 67 -0.18 4.06 -10.38
N ASN A 68 -0.60 3.66 -11.56
CA ASN A 68 -0.49 2.27 -12.00
C ASN A 68 0.96 1.98 -12.43
N GLU A 69 1.63 1.10 -11.70
CA GLU A 69 3.03 0.76 -11.97
C GLU A 69 3.21 0.17 -13.36
N THR A 70 2.31 -0.68 -13.80
CA THR A 70 2.38 -1.29 -15.13
C THR A 70 2.32 -0.22 -16.22
N ALA A 71 1.46 0.79 -16.03
CA ALA A 71 1.35 1.89 -16.98
C ALA A 71 2.62 2.74 -17.00
N VAL A 72 3.27 2.92 -15.85
CA VAL A 72 4.53 3.64 -15.77
C VAL A 72 5.62 2.91 -16.56
N ILE A 73 5.72 1.61 -16.35
CA ILE A 73 6.72 0.77 -17.03
C ILE A 73 6.47 0.80 -18.53
N ALA A 74 5.22 0.79 -18.95
CA ALA A 74 4.85 0.82 -20.36
C ALA A 74 5.11 2.18 -21.03
N THR A 75 5.33 3.23 -20.25
CA THR A 75 5.59 4.57 -20.79
C THR A 75 7.07 4.74 -21.10
N PRO A 76 7.42 4.98 -22.36
CA PRO A 76 8.84 5.17 -22.73
C PRO A 76 9.46 6.34 -21.95
N PRO A 77 10.73 6.23 -21.53
CA PRO A 77 11.37 7.29 -20.75
C PRO A 77 11.34 8.66 -21.42
N GLN A 78 11.41 8.71 -22.76
CA GLN A 78 11.40 9.97 -23.48
C GLN A 78 10.05 10.69 -23.37
N ARG A 79 8.97 9.97 -23.09
CA ARG A 79 7.64 10.55 -23.01
C ARG A 79 7.27 10.96 -21.58
N ARG A 80 7.98 10.44 -20.58
CA ARG A 80 7.66 10.69 -19.18
C ARG A 80 7.65 12.17 -18.77
N PRO A 81 8.55 13.02 -19.30
CA PRO A 81 8.48 14.44 -18.98
C PRO A 81 7.23 15.15 -19.48
N TRP A 82 6.54 14.56 -20.45
CA TRP A 82 5.39 15.19 -21.11
C TRP A 82 4.06 14.62 -20.70
N ILE A 83 4.06 13.63 -19.81
CA ILE A 83 2.86 12.98 -19.32
C ILE A 83 2.66 13.32 -17.85
N GLU A 84 1.46 13.76 -17.49
CA GLU A 84 1.12 14.00 -16.09
C GLU A 84 0.90 12.68 -15.38
N ALA A 85 1.44 12.56 -14.16
CA ALA A 85 1.35 11.33 -13.39
C ALA A 85 -0.11 10.91 -13.16
N GLY A 86 -1.01 11.87 -12.97
CA GLY A 86 -2.41 11.58 -12.76
C GLY A 86 -3.10 10.87 -13.92
N THR A 87 -2.55 11.02 -15.13
CA THR A 87 -3.10 10.34 -16.30
C THR A 87 -2.98 8.82 -16.19
N LEU A 88 -1.97 8.35 -15.48
CA LEU A 88 -1.71 6.92 -15.29
C LEU A 88 -2.25 6.40 -13.96
N ALA A 89 -2.99 7.21 -13.23
CA ALA A 89 -3.49 6.84 -11.91
C ALA A 89 -4.89 6.29 -12.00
N ARG A 90 -5.20 5.42 -11.05
CA ARG A 90 -6.53 4.85 -10.89
C ARG A 90 -7.14 5.39 -9.60
N THR A 91 -8.37 5.88 -9.69
CA THR A 91 -9.08 6.41 -8.53
C THR A 91 -9.26 5.34 -7.46
N ILE A 92 -9.06 5.72 -6.21
CA ILE A 92 -9.19 4.82 -5.08
C ILE A 92 -10.60 4.91 -4.52
N ASP A 93 -11.22 3.75 -4.33
CA ASP A 93 -12.46 3.64 -3.58
C ASP A 93 -12.14 3.88 -2.09
N PRO A 94 -12.91 4.68 -1.36
CA PRO A 94 -12.67 4.89 0.06
C PRO A 94 -12.57 3.61 0.88
N GLY A 95 -13.25 2.54 0.46
CA GLY A 95 -13.17 1.25 1.13
C GLY A 95 -11.81 0.59 1.03
N LEU A 96 -10.93 1.07 0.15
CA LEU A 96 -9.60 0.52 -0.04
C LEU A 96 -8.53 1.28 0.74
N VAL A 97 -8.91 2.26 1.54
CA VAL A 97 -7.98 3.01 2.38
C VAL A 97 -7.95 2.34 3.75
N LEU A 98 -6.78 1.89 4.16
CA LEU A 98 -6.60 1.17 5.42
C LEU A 98 -5.56 1.86 6.29
N PRO A 99 -5.66 1.72 7.63
CA PRO A 99 -4.61 2.22 8.51
C PRO A 99 -3.31 1.47 8.30
N ALA A 100 -2.20 2.18 8.28
CA ALA A 100 -0.89 1.56 8.11
C ALA A 100 -0.50 0.67 9.29
N ASP A 101 -1.17 0.84 10.43
CA ASP A 101 -0.87 0.09 11.65
C ASP A 101 -1.56 -1.26 11.73
N LEU A 102 -2.37 -1.62 10.74
CA LEU A 102 -3.04 -2.93 10.75
C LEU A 102 -2.02 -4.06 10.70
N SER A 103 -2.30 -5.12 11.45
CA SER A 103 -1.44 -6.29 11.49
C SER A 103 -2.25 -7.52 11.86
N GLY A 104 -1.70 -8.70 11.59
CA GLY A 104 -2.28 -9.97 11.96
C GLY A 104 -3.70 -10.16 11.44
N MET A 105 -4.56 -10.66 12.29
CA MET A 105 -5.94 -10.95 11.91
C MET A 105 -6.72 -9.71 11.50
N ALA A 106 -6.45 -8.57 12.12
CA ALA A 106 -7.12 -7.33 11.75
C ALA A 106 -6.84 -6.97 10.29
N LEU A 107 -5.60 -7.16 9.86
CA LEU A 107 -5.22 -6.92 8.46
C LEU A 107 -5.94 -7.89 7.53
N ILE A 108 -5.93 -9.16 7.86
CA ILE A 108 -6.58 -10.19 7.04
C ILE A 108 -8.07 -9.92 6.91
N GLU A 109 -8.72 -9.57 8.02
CA GLU A 109 -10.15 -9.28 7.99
C GLU A 109 -10.47 -8.05 7.17
N ALA A 110 -9.64 -7.01 7.25
CA ALA A 110 -9.84 -5.80 6.46
C ALA A 110 -9.76 -6.11 4.96
N VAL A 111 -8.79 -6.91 4.56
CA VAL A 111 -8.62 -7.32 3.16
C VAL A 111 -9.79 -8.19 2.69
N ARG A 112 -10.24 -9.10 3.53
CA ARG A 112 -11.37 -9.96 3.20
C ARG A 112 -12.68 -9.20 3.06
N ARG A 113 -12.85 -8.16 3.88
CA ARG A 113 -14.07 -7.36 3.85
C ARG A 113 -14.25 -6.61 2.54
N THR A 114 -13.16 -6.15 1.97
CA THR A 114 -13.17 -5.40 0.71
C THR A 114 -12.06 -5.93 -0.18
N PRO A 115 -12.28 -7.07 -0.87
CA PRO A 115 -11.24 -7.66 -1.71
C PRO A 115 -10.84 -6.73 -2.85
N ALA A 116 -9.55 -6.57 -3.05
CA ALA A 116 -8.99 -5.75 -4.11
C ALA A 116 -7.55 -6.18 -4.36
N SER A 117 -6.96 -5.70 -5.44
CA SER A 117 -5.56 -6.00 -5.75
C SER A 117 -4.58 -5.11 -5.01
N GLU A 118 -5.03 -3.93 -4.59
CA GLU A 118 -4.18 -2.97 -3.90
C GLU A 118 -4.99 -2.20 -2.86
N TYR A 119 -4.31 -1.79 -1.80
CA TYR A 119 -4.89 -0.96 -0.74
C TYR A 119 -3.97 0.21 -0.46
N LEU A 120 -4.55 1.35 -0.15
CA LEU A 120 -3.79 2.52 0.26
C LEU A 120 -3.65 2.50 1.78
N LEU A 121 -2.43 2.63 2.28
CA LEU A 121 -2.18 2.69 3.72
C LEU A 121 -1.91 4.13 4.13
N VAL A 122 -2.59 4.56 5.18
CA VAL A 122 -2.45 5.92 5.70
C VAL A 122 -2.05 5.89 7.16
N GLU A 123 -1.29 6.90 7.56
CA GLU A 123 -0.93 7.10 8.96
C GLU A 123 -2.14 7.60 9.75
N PRO A 124 -2.09 7.52 11.09
CA PRO A 124 -3.16 8.11 11.91
C PRO A 124 -3.41 9.60 11.61
N SER A 125 -2.39 10.30 11.14
CA SER A 125 -2.52 11.70 10.73
C SER A 125 -3.26 11.90 9.41
N GLY A 126 -3.53 10.82 8.68
CA GLY A 126 -4.13 10.89 7.36
C GLY A 126 -3.13 10.95 6.23
N GLN A 127 -1.84 11.05 6.55
CA GLN A 127 -0.80 11.10 5.52
C GLN A 127 -0.58 9.74 4.88
N VAL A 128 -0.23 9.77 3.60
CA VAL A 128 0.07 8.55 2.86
C VAL A 128 1.29 7.86 3.42
N PHE A 129 1.18 6.57 3.69
CA PHE A 129 2.32 5.75 4.07
C PHE A 129 2.81 4.92 2.88
N GLY A 130 1.92 4.18 2.27
CA GLY A 130 2.32 3.30 1.19
C GLY A 130 1.15 2.60 0.54
N VAL A 131 1.47 1.66 -0.34
CA VAL A 131 0.49 0.86 -1.07
C VAL A 131 0.75 -0.61 -0.74
N LEU A 132 -0.28 -1.31 -0.29
CA LEU A 132 -0.20 -2.73 0.00
C LEU A 132 -0.81 -3.50 -1.16
N ALA A 133 0.01 -4.27 -1.86
CA ALA A 133 -0.47 -5.15 -2.92
C ALA A 133 -0.92 -6.47 -2.31
N THR A 134 -2.10 -6.95 -2.71
CA THR A 134 -2.62 -8.22 -2.21
C THR A 134 -1.67 -9.37 -2.52
N ALA A 135 -0.99 -9.33 -3.65
CA ALA A 135 -0.02 -10.35 -4.01
C ALA A 135 1.12 -10.44 -2.99
N ASP A 136 1.58 -9.29 -2.48
CA ASP A 136 2.63 -9.25 -1.47
C ASP A 136 2.15 -9.84 -0.14
N LEU A 137 0.91 -9.56 0.21
CA LEU A 137 0.31 -10.11 1.42
C LEU A 137 0.15 -11.63 1.31
N ASP A 138 -0.36 -12.11 0.19
CA ASP A 138 -0.53 -13.54 -0.05
C ASP A 138 0.80 -14.27 -0.01
N HIS A 139 1.82 -13.67 -0.61
CA HIS A 139 3.15 -14.25 -0.63
C HIS A 139 3.73 -14.36 0.79
N ALA A 140 3.59 -13.31 1.57
CA ALA A 140 4.07 -13.30 2.95
C ALA A 140 3.33 -14.33 3.80
N PHE A 141 2.02 -14.44 3.62
CA PHE A 141 1.20 -15.38 4.38
C PHE A 141 1.54 -16.82 4.01
N ALA A 142 1.73 -17.10 2.73
CA ALA A 142 2.07 -18.44 2.25
C ALA A 142 3.49 -18.83 2.65
N GLY A 143 4.39 -17.85 2.74
CA GLY A 143 5.79 -18.09 3.09
C GLY A 143 6.01 -18.34 4.58
N THR A 144 5.01 -18.16 5.39
CA THR A 144 5.10 -18.41 6.84
C THR A 144 4.44 -19.73 7.18
#